data_799296e40fa00d6109e93adba1c7482d
#
_entry.id   799296e40fa00d6109e93adba1c7482d
#
_cell.length_a   1.000
_cell.length_b   1.000
_cell.length_c   1.000
_cell.angle_alpha   90.00
_cell.angle_beta   90.00
_cell.angle_gamma   90.00
#
_symmetry.space_group_name_H-M   'P 1'
#
loop_
_entity.id
_entity.type
_entity.pdbx_description
1 polymer ?
#
loop_
_entity_poly.entity_id
_entity_poly.type
_entity_poly.pdbx_seq_one_letter_code
_entity_poly.pdbx_strand_id
1 'polypeptide(L)'
;MALLDGQPQPTMKALLSERFFAAHSLPLNAVSLLDTLQQTQVFARLRKQQGERQTRHFLGSSSQARSLRQQLDRLGSWQGPILIRGEHGSGKKLLARLLHEASPRKGQVLMHVDCVRESNVLFDEQGPLAAATRTTVVLDGVASLSAPDQQRLLQYLQAKPEMALLILSRGELEQALLQGVFREDLYRLLARQQLQTIKLREQHGDMLLLAEHIARLHGSPASRRQRCFSDEAIDAMTAHAWPGNVRELCGRVVRGLAQAQGRQISARDLGLEAVRRCDAEVVTLEDYILRAERQALDDVLARHTNNMSQAARSLGISRPTFYRLLHKHRLR
;
A
#
# COMPACT_ATOMS: atom_id res chain seq x y z
N MET A 1 -4.03 -19.85 -10.41
CA MET A 1 -3.65 -20.03 -11.84
C MET A 1 -4.91 -19.93 -12.67
N ALA A 2 -4.89 -19.21 -13.79
CA ALA A 2 -6.01 -19.12 -14.73
C ALA A 2 -5.62 -19.77 -16.07
N LEU A 3 -6.57 -20.45 -16.71
CA LEU A 3 -6.45 -20.98 -18.07
C LEU A 3 -7.32 -20.12 -18.99
N LEU A 4 -6.77 -19.72 -20.12
CA LEU A 4 -7.41 -18.82 -21.06
C LEU A 4 -7.50 -19.49 -22.43
N ASP A 5 -8.64 -19.34 -23.09
CA ASP A 5 -8.82 -19.72 -24.47
C ASP A 5 -8.51 -18.49 -25.34
N GLY A 6 -7.32 -18.49 -25.98
CA GLY A 6 -6.83 -17.37 -26.78
C GLY A 6 -6.01 -16.31 -26.02
N GLN A 7 -5.57 -15.26 -26.74
CA GLN A 7 -4.80 -14.16 -26.16
C GLN A 7 -5.71 -13.19 -25.37
N PRO A 8 -5.38 -12.89 -24.10
CA PRO A 8 -6.21 -12.01 -23.27
C PRO A 8 -6.16 -10.55 -23.76
N GLN A 9 -7.32 -9.90 -23.80
CA GLN A 9 -7.43 -8.47 -24.05
C GLN A 9 -6.77 -7.66 -22.92
N PRO A 10 -6.32 -6.42 -23.17
CA PRO A 10 -5.60 -5.60 -22.17
C PRO A 10 -6.31 -5.44 -20.83
N THR A 11 -7.63 -5.27 -20.86
CA THR A 11 -8.49 -5.17 -19.66
C THR A 11 -8.55 -6.48 -18.86
N MET A 12 -8.51 -7.62 -19.54
CA MET A 12 -8.51 -8.93 -18.91
C MET A 12 -7.15 -9.26 -18.29
N LYS A 13 -6.04 -8.79 -18.88
CA LYS A 13 -4.70 -8.92 -18.29
C LYS A 13 -4.60 -8.25 -16.93
N ALA A 14 -5.18 -7.08 -16.75
CA ALA A 14 -5.19 -6.36 -15.47
C ALA A 14 -5.97 -7.15 -14.39
N LEU A 15 -7.16 -7.64 -14.70
CA LEU A 15 -7.97 -8.45 -13.78
C LEU A 15 -7.31 -9.79 -13.41
N LEU A 16 -6.59 -10.41 -14.35
CA LEU A 16 -5.89 -11.66 -14.12
C LEU A 16 -4.68 -11.47 -13.21
N SER A 17 -3.94 -10.36 -13.35
CA SER A 17 -2.80 -10.03 -12.48
C SER A 17 -3.20 -9.75 -11.03
N GLU A 18 -4.43 -9.26 -10.80
CA GLU A 18 -4.94 -9.01 -9.44
C GLU A 18 -5.37 -10.27 -8.69
N ARG A 19 -5.93 -11.25 -9.40
CA ARG A 19 -6.59 -12.42 -8.76
C ARG A 19 -5.82 -13.71 -8.88
N PHE A 20 -4.95 -13.85 -9.89
CA PHE A 20 -4.25 -15.08 -10.19
C PHE A 20 -2.74 -14.87 -10.20
N PHE A 21 -2.01 -15.86 -9.72
CA PHE A 21 -0.55 -15.86 -9.70
C PHE A 21 0.05 -15.89 -11.12
N ALA A 22 -0.57 -16.63 -12.03
CA ALA A 22 -0.21 -16.69 -13.44
C ALA A 22 -1.41 -17.10 -14.29
N ALA A 23 -1.39 -16.72 -15.57
CA ALA A 23 -2.35 -17.11 -16.58
C ALA A 23 -1.62 -17.80 -17.75
N HIS A 24 -2.18 -18.89 -18.26
CA HIS A 24 -1.66 -19.62 -19.40
C HIS A 24 -2.71 -19.68 -20.49
N SER A 25 -2.30 -19.46 -21.74
CA SER A 25 -3.16 -19.64 -22.93
C SER A 25 -3.13 -21.08 -23.40
N LEU A 26 -4.22 -21.52 -24.02
CA LEU A 26 -4.26 -22.81 -24.72
C LEU A 26 -3.69 -22.66 -26.14
N PRO A 27 -2.98 -23.67 -26.67
CA PRO A 27 -2.57 -24.93 -26.03
C PRO A 27 -1.50 -24.73 -24.94
N LEU A 28 -1.59 -25.54 -23.87
CA LEU A 28 -0.68 -25.44 -22.73
C LEU A 28 0.75 -25.81 -23.09
N ASN A 29 1.69 -24.92 -22.78
CA ASN A 29 3.12 -25.24 -22.83
C ASN A 29 3.52 -25.91 -21.51
N ALA A 30 3.91 -27.19 -21.59
CA ALA A 30 4.25 -28.01 -20.42
C ALA A 30 5.42 -27.42 -19.60
N VAL A 31 6.42 -26.83 -20.25
CA VAL A 31 7.58 -26.22 -19.58
C VAL A 31 7.16 -24.99 -18.77
N SER A 32 6.38 -24.10 -19.41
CA SER A 32 5.85 -22.90 -18.76
C SER A 32 4.90 -23.23 -17.60
N LEU A 33 4.11 -24.30 -17.75
CA LEU A 33 3.22 -24.77 -16.69
C LEU A 33 3.99 -25.33 -15.49
N LEU A 34 5.01 -26.16 -15.74
CA LEU A 34 5.85 -26.74 -14.69
C LEU A 34 6.61 -25.65 -13.92
N ASP A 35 7.15 -24.66 -14.62
CA ASP A 35 7.83 -23.52 -14.00
C ASP A 35 6.87 -22.73 -13.10
N THR A 36 5.65 -22.46 -13.58
CA THR A 36 4.61 -21.80 -12.78
C THR A 36 4.17 -22.64 -11.59
N LEU A 37 4.06 -23.95 -11.73
CA LEU A 37 3.71 -24.85 -10.61
C LEU A 37 4.81 -24.87 -9.55
N GLN A 38 6.09 -24.90 -9.95
CA GLN A 38 7.21 -24.80 -9.02
C GLN A 38 7.20 -23.46 -8.28
N GLN A 39 7.00 -22.36 -8.99
CA GLN A 39 6.87 -21.03 -8.40
C GLN A 39 5.68 -20.95 -7.44
N THR A 40 4.54 -21.55 -7.79
CA THR A 40 3.34 -21.58 -6.93
C THR A 40 3.56 -22.40 -5.67
N GLN A 41 4.31 -23.52 -5.75
CA GLN A 41 4.68 -24.32 -4.58
C GLN A 41 5.60 -23.56 -3.62
N VAL A 42 6.60 -22.85 -4.15
CA VAL A 42 7.47 -21.96 -3.36
C VAL A 42 6.62 -20.88 -2.69
N PHE A 43 5.72 -20.27 -3.43
CA PHE A 43 4.80 -19.26 -2.91
C PHE A 43 3.86 -19.81 -1.82
N ALA A 44 3.32 -21.02 -2.00
CA ALA A 44 2.47 -21.67 -1.00
C ALA A 44 3.24 -22.05 0.28
N ARG A 45 4.49 -22.54 0.15
CA ARG A 45 5.38 -22.80 1.29
C ARG A 45 5.72 -21.51 2.05
N LEU A 46 6.04 -20.43 1.34
CA LEU A 46 6.32 -19.13 1.92
C LEU A 46 5.08 -18.57 2.64
N ARG A 47 3.88 -18.75 2.05
CA ARG A 47 2.61 -18.31 2.66
C ARG A 47 2.27 -19.11 3.92
N LYS A 48 2.60 -20.40 3.99
CA LYS A 48 2.41 -21.24 5.18
C LYS A 48 3.38 -20.87 6.31
N GLN A 49 4.62 -20.48 5.97
CA GLN A 49 5.59 -19.96 6.94
C GLN A 49 5.28 -18.52 7.38
N GLN A 50 4.52 -17.76 6.59
CA GLN A 50 4.06 -16.41 6.95
C GLN A 50 3.05 -16.38 8.09
N GLY A 51 2.28 -17.44 8.31
CA GLY A 51 1.35 -17.53 9.44
C GLY A 51 2.03 -17.35 10.79
N GLU A 52 3.32 -17.63 10.88
CA GLU A 52 4.08 -17.64 12.14
C GLU A 52 5.03 -16.45 12.34
N ARG A 53 5.34 -15.66 11.28
CA ARG A 53 6.30 -14.55 11.32
C ARG A 53 5.70 -13.24 10.82
N GLN A 54 4.47 -12.93 11.18
CA GLN A 54 3.88 -11.66 10.79
C GLN A 54 4.56 -10.50 11.51
N THR A 55 4.92 -9.50 10.73
CA THR A 55 5.48 -8.23 11.21
C THR A 55 4.61 -7.65 12.32
N ARG A 56 5.16 -7.64 13.55
CA ARG A 56 4.48 -7.06 14.71
C ARG A 56 4.55 -5.53 14.74
N HIS A 57 5.10 -4.89 13.72
CA HIS A 57 5.29 -3.45 13.71
C HIS A 57 4.84 -2.85 12.38
N PHE A 58 4.20 -1.70 12.46
CA PHE A 58 3.96 -0.86 11.31
C PHE A 58 5.26 -0.17 10.91
N LEU A 59 5.79 -0.55 9.74
CA LEU A 59 7.04 -0.01 9.21
C LEU A 59 6.79 1.32 8.50
N GLY A 60 7.73 2.23 8.63
CA GLY A 60 7.73 3.52 7.95
C GLY A 60 8.35 4.61 8.82
N SER A 61 9.09 5.51 8.19
CA SER A 61 9.72 6.68 8.81
C SER A 61 9.06 7.99 8.39
N SER A 62 8.17 7.96 7.40
CA SER A 62 7.44 9.11 6.89
C SER A 62 6.58 9.79 7.97
N SER A 63 6.24 11.06 7.76
CA SER A 63 5.33 11.80 8.66
C SER A 63 3.97 11.14 8.76
N GLN A 64 3.46 10.60 7.63
CA GLN A 64 2.21 9.87 7.56
C GLN A 64 2.27 8.58 8.39
N ALA A 65 3.36 7.81 8.29
CA ALA A 65 3.55 6.59 9.09
C ALA A 65 3.63 6.89 10.58
N ARG A 66 4.26 8.00 10.96
CA ARG A 66 4.30 8.46 12.37
C ARG A 66 2.93 8.87 12.88
N SER A 67 2.18 9.64 12.10
CA SER A 67 0.81 10.04 12.44
C SER A 67 -0.09 8.82 12.60
N LEU A 68 0.01 7.84 11.71
CA LEU A 68 -0.78 6.60 11.80
C LEU A 68 -0.45 5.80 13.08
N ARG A 69 0.82 5.72 13.47
CA ARG A 69 1.22 5.09 14.75
C ARG A 69 0.61 5.81 15.95
N GLN A 70 0.65 7.14 15.98
CA GLN A 70 0.02 7.91 17.06
C GLN A 70 -1.51 7.68 17.12
N GLN A 71 -2.17 7.53 15.97
CA GLN A 71 -3.59 7.17 15.93
C GLN A 71 -3.83 5.76 16.45
N LEU A 72 -2.98 4.79 16.11
CA LEU A 72 -3.05 3.42 16.64
C LEU A 72 -2.93 3.40 18.15
N ASP A 73 -1.96 4.14 18.71
CA ASP A 73 -1.76 4.22 20.18
C ASP A 73 -2.98 4.81 20.88
N ARG A 74 -3.57 5.87 20.31
CA ARG A 74 -4.79 6.49 20.85
C ARG A 74 -6.00 5.57 20.79
N LEU A 75 -6.17 4.84 19.69
CA LEU A 75 -7.30 3.95 19.47
C LEU A 75 -7.14 2.59 20.15
N GLY A 76 -5.94 2.22 20.58
CA GLY A 76 -5.68 0.95 21.26
C GLY A 76 -6.48 0.78 22.55
N SER A 77 -6.73 1.86 23.28
CA SER A 77 -7.57 1.87 24.50
C SER A 77 -9.07 2.09 24.22
N TRP A 78 -9.45 2.32 22.95
CA TRP A 78 -10.83 2.59 22.58
C TRP A 78 -11.71 1.36 22.76
N GLN A 79 -12.90 1.57 23.32
CA GLN A 79 -13.95 0.55 23.41
C GLN A 79 -15.07 0.93 22.45
N GLY A 80 -15.45 -0.02 21.63
CA GLY A 80 -16.47 0.16 20.61
C GLY A 80 -15.96 -0.10 19.18
N PRO A 81 -16.82 0.13 18.17
CA PRO A 81 -16.48 -0.11 16.78
C PRO A 81 -15.42 0.89 16.26
N ILE A 82 -14.48 0.39 15.46
CA ILE A 82 -13.49 1.19 14.72
C ILE A 82 -13.56 0.81 13.23
N LEU A 83 -13.80 1.79 12.37
CA LEU A 83 -13.81 1.62 10.93
C LEU A 83 -12.40 1.83 10.35
N ILE A 84 -11.80 0.77 9.81
CA ILE A 84 -10.50 0.80 9.14
C ILE A 84 -10.73 0.88 7.63
N ARG A 85 -10.42 2.04 7.06
CA ARG A 85 -10.61 2.34 5.63
C ARG A 85 -9.31 2.23 4.85
N GLY A 86 -9.40 1.87 3.58
CA GLY A 86 -8.26 1.90 2.68
C GLY A 86 -8.39 0.96 1.50
N GLU A 87 -7.55 1.18 0.52
CA GLU A 87 -7.52 0.40 -0.73
C GLU A 87 -7.21 -1.08 -0.51
N HIS A 88 -7.44 -1.90 -1.54
CA HIS A 88 -7.05 -3.29 -1.52
C HIS A 88 -5.54 -3.44 -1.30
N GLY A 89 -5.13 -4.37 -0.45
CA GLY A 89 -3.71 -4.63 -0.19
C GLY A 89 -2.97 -3.56 0.64
N SER A 90 -3.64 -2.51 1.13
CA SER A 90 -3.03 -1.40 1.88
C SER A 90 -2.67 -1.71 3.34
N GLY A 91 -2.92 -2.95 3.81
CA GLY A 91 -2.54 -3.35 5.18
C GLY A 91 -3.64 -3.22 6.23
N LYS A 92 -4.93 -3.09 5.88
CA LYS A 92 -6.04 -3.02 6.84
C LYS A 92 -6.03 -4.12 7.89
N LYS A 93 -5.77 -5.38 7.46
CA LYS A 93 -5.68 -6.52 8.40
C LYS A 93 -4.50 -6.42 9.35
N LEU A 94 -3.40 -5.81 8.92
CA LEU A 94 -2.25 -5.51 9.79
C LEU A 94 -2.64 -4.46 10.83
N LEU A 95 -3.31 -3.37 10.42
CA LEU A 95 -3.77 -2.35 11.37
C LEU A 95 -4.76 -2.92 12.38
N ALA A 96 -5.68 -3.78 11.96
CA ALA A 96 -6.60 -4.46 12.88
C ALA A 96 -5.86 -5.29 13.93
N ARG A 97 -4.81 -6.00 13.53
CA ARG A 97 -3.96 -6.75 14.46
C ARG A 97 -3.21 -5.83 15.42
N LEU A 98 -2.59 -4.76 14.92
CA LEU A 98 -1.87 -3.80 15.74
C LEU A 98 -2.78 -3.12 16.78
N LEU A 99 -4.02 -2.77 16.38
CA LEU A 99 -5.03 -2.27 17.32
C LEU A 99 -5.38 -3.30 18.38
N HIS A 100 -5.54 -4.56 18.00
CA HIS A 100 -5.78 -5.64 18.96
C HIS A 100 -4.60 -5.82 19.92
N GLU A 101 -3.36 -5.82 19.41
CA GLU A 101 -2.14 -5.91 20.23
C GLU A 101 -1.94 -4.71 21.18
N ALA A 102 -2.42 -3.52 20.79
CA ALA A 102 -2.41 -2.32 21.61
C ALA A 102 -3.59 -2.26 22.61
N SER A 103 -4.59 -3.13 22.46
CA SER A 103 -5.81 -3.12 23.29
C SER A 103 -5.64 -3.91 24.59
N PRO A 104 -6.50 -3.68 25.60
CA PRO A 104 -6.55 -4.52 26.81
C PRO A 104 -6.80 -6.01 26.51
N ARG A 105 -7.29 -6.32 25.31
CA ARG A 105 -7.63 -7.69 24.86
C ARG A 105 -6.49 -8.39 24.10
N LYS A 106 -5.26 -7.87 24.13
CA LYS A 106 -4.07 -8.39 23.40
C LYS A 106 -3.74 -9.86 23.64
N GLY A 107 -4.18 -10.41 24.77
CA GLY A 107 -4.00 -11.83 25.12
C GLY A 107 -5.10 -12.75 24.63
N GLN A 108 -6.14 -12.21 24.00
CA GLN A 108 -7.29 -12.96 23.50
C GLN A 108 -7.12 -13.26 22.01
N VAL A 109 -7.98 -14.12 21.49
CA VAL A 109 -7.98 -14.46 20.08
C VAL A 109 -8.56 -13.32 19.27
N LEU A 110 -7.90 -12.93 18.17
CA LEU A 110 -8.43 -12.02 17.17
C LEU A 110 -9.26 -12.82 16.16
N MET A 111 -10.58 -12.66 16.19
CA MET A 111 -11.50 -13.38 15.31
C MET A 111 -11.70 -12.58 14.01
N HIS A 112 -11.60 -13.25 12.86
CA HIS A 112 -11.89 -12.66 11.55
C HIS A 112 -13.15 -13.30 10.96
N VAL A 113 -14.09 -12.48 10.56
CA VAL A 113 -15.35 -12.89 9.93
C VAL A 113 -15.47 -12.23 8.56
N ASP A 114 -15.68 -13.06 7.54
CA ASP A 114 -16.01 -12.60 6.18
C ASP A 114 -17.54 -12.55 6.06
N CYS A 115 -18.11 -11.34 6.15
CA CYS A 115 -19.56 -11.15 6.10
C CYS A 115 -20.20 -11.60 4.78
N VAL A 116 -19.42 -11.74 3.70
CA VAL A 116 -19.92 -12.27 2.42
C VAL A 116 -20.20 -13.78 2.51
N ARG A 117 -19.40 -14.51 3.28
CA ARG A 117 -19.42 -15.96 3.35
C ARG A 117 -20.06 -16.50 4.63
N GLU A 118 -19.94 -15.76 5.71
CA GLU A 118 -20.20 -16.22 7.08
C GLU A 118 -21.28 -15.38 7.78
N SER A 119 -22.14 -14.67 7.01
CA SER A 119 -23.22 -13.85 7.58
C SER A 119 -24.15 -14.67 8.49
N ASN A 120 -24.42 -15.92 8.15
CA ASN A 120 -25.31 -16.80 8.89
C ASN A 120 -24.81 -17.10 10.32
N VAL A 121 -23.48 -17.26 10.47
CA VAL A 121 -22.85 -17.63 11.75
C VAL A 121 -22.61 -16.41 12.64
N LEU A 122 -22.64 -15.21 12.05
CA LEU A 122 -22.30 -13.97 12.74
C LEU A 122 -23.18 -13.73 13.98
N PHE A 123 -24.45 -14.08 13.92
CA PHE A 123 -25.47 -13.80 14.93
C PHE A 123 -25.88 -15.00 15.79
N ASP A 124 -25.16 -16.12 15.69
CA ASP A 124 -25.44 -17.29 16.52
C ASP A 124 -25.17 -16.99 18.00
N GLU A 125 -25.84 -17.74 18.91
CA GLU A 125 -25.68 -17.56 20.36
C GLU A 125 -24.22 -17.74 20.82
N GLN A 126 -23.45 -18.59 20.15
CA GLN A 126 -22.01 -18.82 20.37
C GLN A 126 -21.16 -18.20 19.24
N GLY A 127 -21.76 -17.37 18.41
CA GLY A 127 -21.12 -16.77 17.24
C GLY A 127 -20.12 -15.66 17.58
N PRO A 128 -19.45 -15.15 16.55
CA PRO A 128 -18.41 -14.14 16.70
C PRO A 128 -18.86 -12.88 17.43
N LEU A 129 -20.10 -12.41 17.22
CA LEU A 129 -20.62 -11.22 17.92
C LEU A 129 -20.87 -11.48 19.41
N ALA A 130 -21.30 -12.66 19.79
CA ALA A 130 -21.44 -13.02 21.20
C ALA A 130 -20.06 -13.02 21.91
N ALA A 131 -19.02 -13.45 21.22
CA ALA A 131 -17.63 -13.43 21.71
C ALA A 131 -17.01 -12.03 21.75
N ALA A 132 -17.55 -11.05 20.99
CA ALA A 132 -16.95 -9.71 20.84
C ALA A 132 -16.91 -8.87 22.13
N THR A 133 -17.58 -9.26 23.20
CA THR A 133 -17.46 -8.67 24.53
C THR A 133 -16.15 -9.07 25.22
N ARG A 134 -15.63 -10.26 24.94
CA ARG A 134 -14.43 -10.80 25.55
C ARG A 134 -13.20 -10.75 24.66
N THR A 135 -13.39 -10.77 23.35
CA THR A 135 -12.32 -10.77 22.34
C THR A 135 -12.51 -9.62 21.33
N THR A 136 -11.60 -9.48 20.37
CA THR A 136 -11.73 -8.54 19.27
C THR A 136 -12.21 -9.25 18.02
N VAL A 137 -13.26 -8.73 17.41
CA VAL A 137 -13.82 -9.28 16.16
C VAL A 137 -13.56 -8.33 15.01
N VAL A 138 -13.03 -8.86 13.92
CA VAL A 138 -12.80 -8.14 12.66
C VAL A 138 -13.86 -8.56 11.66
N LEU A 139 -14.65 -7.61 11.17
CA LEU A 139 -15.64 -7.81 10.12
C LEU A 139 -15.09 -7.29 8.78
N ASP A 140 -15.02 -8.16 7.78
CA ASP A 140 -14.66 -7.82 6.40
C ASP A 140 -15.91 -7.94 5.51
N GLY A 141 -16.17 -6.93 4.66
CA GLY A 141 -17.32 -6.97 3.75
C GLY A 141 -18.69 -6.69 4.39
N VAL A 142 -18.75 -5.85 5.43
CA VAL A 142 -20.02 -5.51 6.13
C VAL A 142 -21.07 -4.90 5.20
N ALA A 143 -20.65 -4.25 4.10
CA ALA A 143 -21.58 -3.71 3.09
C ALA A 143 -22.45 -4.78 2.40
N SER A 144 -22.04 -6.05 2.45
CA SER A 144 -22.81 -7.18 1.87
C SER A 144 -23.89 -7.75 2.77
N LEU A 145 -24.00 -7.27 4.01
CA LEU A 145 -25.02 -7.74 4.94
C LEU A 145 -26.43 -7.42 4.43
N SER A 146 -27.33 -8.39 4.57
CA SER A 146 -28.75 -8.21 4.26
C SER A 146 -29.38 -7.14 5.17
N ALA A 147 -30.49 -6.52 4.75
CA ALA A 147 -31.19 -5.52 5.57
C ALA A 147 -31.60 -6.06 6.96
N PRO A 148 -32.08 -7.31 7.12
CA PRO A 148 -32.31 -7.91 8.43
C PRO A 148 -31.05 -8.03 9.28
N ASP A 149 -29.92 -8.43 8.66
CA ASP A 149 -28.66 -8.60 9.38
C ASP A 149 -28.06 -7.25 9.80
N GLN A 150 -28.21 -6.20 8.97
CA GLN A 150 -27.85 -4.84 9.36
C GLN A 150 -28.65 -4.39 10.57
N GLN A 151 -29.95 -4.68 10.62
CA GLN A 151 -30.80 -4.38 11.76
C GLN A 151 -30.35 -5.12 13.03
N ARG A 152 -30.03 -6.41 12.92
CA ARG A 152 -29.49 -7.22 14.04
C ARG A 152 -28.18 -6.65 14.54
N LEU A 153 -27.25 -6.31 13.63
CA LEU A 153 -25.95 -5.74 13.99
C LEU A 153 -26.14 -4.41 14.74
N LEU A 154 -27.05 -3.56 14.28
CA LEU A 154 -27.38 -2.30 14.94
C LEU A 154 -27.88 -2.54 16.37
N GLN A 155 -28.81 -3.48 16.55
CA GLN A 155 -29.33 -3.82 17.88
C GLN A 155 -28.25 -4.36 18.82
N TYR A 156 -27.36 -5.22 18.32
CA TYR A 156 -26.22 -5.70 19.08
C TYR A 156 -25.30 -4.58 19.55
N LEU A 157 -24.96 -3.63 18.66
CA LEU A 157 -24.10 -2.50 18.97
C LEU A 157 -24.74 -1.52 19.95
N GLN A 158 -26.06 -1.35 19.89
CA GLN A 158 -26.81 -0.52 20.83
C GLN A 158 -26.88 -1.14 22.22
N ALA A 159 -27.09 -2.47 22.27
CA ALA A 159 -27.16 -3.20 23.52
C ALA A 159 -25.79 -3.37 24.21
N LYS A 160 -24.71 -3.42 23.44
CA LYS A 160 -23.35 -3.68 23.95
C LYS A 160 -22.34 -2.72 23.29
N PRO A 161 -22.32 -1.43 23.66
CA PRO A 161 -21.46 -0.43 23.01
C PRO A 161 -19.96 -0.67 23.23
N GLU A 162 -19.57 -1.50 24.21
CA GLU A 162 -18.19 -1.81 24.54
C GLU A 162 -17.57 -2.94 23.70
N MET A 163 -18.30 -3.44 22.70
CA MET A 163 -17.80 -4.51 21.83
C MET A 163 -16.58 -4.03 21.05
N ALA A 164 -15.50 -4.81 21.12
CA ALA A 164 -14.30 -4.55 20.31
C ALA A 164 -14.52 -5.06 18.89
N LEU A 165 -15.04 -4.19 18.04
CA LEU A 165 -15.38 -4.49 16.67
C LEU A 165 -14.52 -3.66 15.71
N LEU A 166 -13.77 -4.32 14.82
CA LEU A 166 -12.96 -3.69 13.80
C LEU A 166 -13.57 -3.96 12.43
N ILE A 167 -14.00 -2.92 11.74
CA ILE A 167 -14.66 -3.02 10.44
C ILE A 167 -13.65 -2.67 9.35
N LEU A 168 -13.46 -3.57 8.37
CA LEU A 168 -12.60 -3.31 7.22
C LEU A 168 -13.45 -2.86 6.03
N SER A 169 -13.17 -1.67 5.48
CA SER A 169 -13.83 -1.13 4.29
C SER A 169 -12.82 -0.68 3.24
N ARG A 170 -13.20 -0.83 1.97
CA ARG A 170 -12.46 -0.31 0.81
C ARG A 170 -13.17 0.88 0.15
N GLY A 171 -14.25 1.35 0.76
CA GLY A 171 -15.16 2.35 0.22
C GLY A 171 -16.52 1.79 -0.17
N GLU A 172 -16.71 0.46 -0.03
CA GLU A 172 -18.00 -0.18 -0.37
C GLU A 172 -19.13 0.30 0.54
N LEU A 173 -18.85 0.62 1.81
CA LEU A 173 -19.85 1.11 2.76
C LEU A 173 -20.44 2.45 2.34
N GLU A 174 -19.61 3.37 1.88
CA GLU A 174 -20.04 4.68 1.42
C GLU A 174 -20.85 4.58 0.13
N GLN A 175 -20.45 3.70 -0.77
CA GLN A 175 -21.21 3.43 -2.00
C GLN A 175 -22.57 2.80 -1.69
N ALA A 176 -22.61 1.81 -0.79
CA ALA A 176 -23.84 1.17 -0.37
C ALA A 176 -24.78 2.14 0.36
N LEU A 177 -24.22 3.09 1.13
CA LEU A 177 -24.99 4.17 1.77
C LEU A 177 -25.61 5.09 0.72
N LEU A 178 -24.83 5.54 -0.28
CA LEU A 178 -25.33 6.39 -1.36
C LEU A 178 -26.42 5.71 -2.21
N GLN A 179 -26.33 4.40 -2.36
CA GLN A 179 -27.33 3.59 -3.07
C GLN A 179 -28.57 3.25 -2.21
N GLY A 180 -28.58 3.63 -0.93
CA GLY A 180 -29.66 3.31 0.01
C GLY A 180 -29.73 1.82 0.40
N VAL A 181 -28.72 1.01 0.06
CA VAL A 181 -28.64 -0.41 0.42
C VAL A 181 -28.12 -0.62 1.83
N PHE A 182 -27.31 0.31 2.34
CA PHE A 182 -26.76 0.28 3.69
C PHE A 182 -27.44 1.32 4.58
N ARG A 183 -27.79 0.93 5.81
CA ARG A 183 -28.50 1.81 6.77
C ARG A 183 -27.59 2.93 7.28
N GLU A 184 -28.10 4.14 7.26
CA GLU A 184 -27.37 5.35 7.71
C GLU A 184 -27.10 5.34 9.23
N ASP A 185 -28.05 4.88 10.04
CA ASP A 185 -27.91 4.80 11.49
C ASP A 185 -26.79 3.82 11.89
N LEU A 186 -26.72 2.65 11.23
CA LEU A 186 -25.64 1.70 11.42
C LEU A 186 -24.30 2.29 10.97
N TYR A 187 -24.25 2.93 9.79
CA TYR A 187 -23.03 3.55 9.30
C TYR A 187 -22.49 4.61 10.28
N ARG A 188 -23.35 5.50 10.78
CA ARG A 188 -22.97 6.53 11.76
C ARG A 188 -22.38 5.93 13.03
N LEU A 189 -22.89 4.78 13.48
CA LEU A 189 -22.40 4.10 14.66
C LEU A 189 -21.05 3.44 14.40
N LEU A 190 -20.86 2.77 13.26
CA LEU A 190 -19.61 2.14 12.86
C LEU A 190 -18.50 3.15 12.56
N ALA A 191 -18.86 4.32 12.05
CA ALA A 191 -17.93 5.37 11.63
C ALA A 191 -17.56 6.38 12.74
N ARG A 192 -17.94 6.13 14.01
CA ARG A 192 -17.59 7.02 15.13
C ARG A 192 -16.08 7.18 15.30
N GLN A 193 -15.34 6.11 15.14
CA GLN A 193 -13.89 6.13 15.10
C GLN A 193 -13.41 5.55 13.77
N GLN A 194 -12.53 6.28 13.12
CA GLN A 194 -12.02 5.89 11.80
C GLN A 194 -10.50 5.89 11.81
N LEU A 195 -9.94 4.92 11.11
CA LEU A 195 -8.52 4.81 10.84
C LEU A 195 -8.33 4.57 9.34
N GLN A 196 -7.52 5.39 8.70
CA GLN A 196 -7.26 5.27 7.28
C GLN A 196 -5.86 4.72 7.03
N THR A 197 -5.76 3.68 6.19
CA THR A 197 -4.46 3.19 5.72
C THR A 197 -3.86 4.17 4.73
N ILE A 198 -2.54 4.18 4.66
CA ILE A 198 -1.80 5.00 3.71
C ILE A 198 -1.63 4.20 2.42
N LYS A 199 -1.84 4.84 1.27
CA LYS A 199 -1.62 4.23 -0.05
C LYS A 199 -0.12 4.13 -0.32
N LEU A 200 0.33 3.01 -0.89
CA LEU A 200 1.77 2.80 -1.10
C LEU A 200 2.39 3.87 -2.01
N ARG A 201 1.66 4.32 -3.04
CA ARG A 201 2.09 5.41 -3.94
C ARG A 201 2.28 6.77 -3.26
N GLU A 202 1.72 6.96 -2.06
CA GLU A 202 1.89 8.17 -1.25
C GLU A 202 3.05 8.04 -0.25
N GLN A 203 3.70 6.86 -0.19
CA GLN A 203 4.79 6.52 0.75
C GLN A 203 6.13 6.31 0.05
N HIS A 204 6.50 7.18 -0.89
CA HIS A 204 7.74 7.00 -1.66
C HIS A 204 8.98 6.79 -0.77
N GLY A 205 9.09 7.52 0.34
CA GLY A 205 10.22 7.40 1.27
C GLY A 205 10.27 6.08 2.06
N ASP A 206 9.13 5.40 2.23
CA ASP A 206 9.04 4.16 2.99
C ASP A 206 9.02 2.91 2.10
N MET A 207 8.84 3.09 0.78
CA MET A 207 8.67 1.98 -0.17
C MET A 207 9.88 1.05 -0.21
N LEU A 208 11.08 1.61 -0.33
CA LEU A 208 12.31 0.81 -0.34
C LEU A 208 12.50 0.07 0.98
N LEU A 209 12.26 0.73 2.10
CA LEU A 209 12.31 0.12 3.44
C LEU A 209 11.34 -1.05 3.58
N LEU A 210 10.12 -0.91 3.05
CA LEU A 210 9.13 -1.99 3.00
C LEU A 210 9.58 -3.13 2.10
N ALA A 211 10.10 -2.83 0.90
CA ALA A 211 10.60 -3.83 -0.04
C ALA A 211 11.77 -4.62 0.55
N GLU A 212 12.74 -3.96 1.17
CA GLU A 212 13.87 -4.60 1.86
C GLU A 212 13.42 -5.47 3.04
N HIS A 213 12.44 -4.98 3.81
CA HIS A 213 11.89 -5.75 4.90
C HIS A 213 11.20 -7.03 4.41
N ILE A 214 10.40 -6.94 3.34
CA ILE A 214 9.78 -8.07 2.69
C ILE A 214 10.84 -9.04 2.17
N ALA A 215 11.89 -8.52 1.53
CA ALA A 215 12.99 -9.35 1.03
C ALA A 215 13.71 -10.10 2.16
N ARG A 216 13.93 -9.46 3.31
CA ARG A 216 14.51 -10.10 4.50
C ARG A 216 13.61 -11.19 5.10
N LEU A 217 12.31 -10.97 5.11
CA LEU A 217 11.35 -11.96 5.64
C LEU A 217 11.25 -13.21 4.78
N HIS A 218 11.31 -13.02 3.45
CA HIS A 218 11.07 -14.08 2.47
C HIS A 218 12.34 -14.68 1.86
N GLY A 219 13.49 -14.05 2.05
CA GLY A 219 14.76 -14.56 1.60
C GLY A 219 15.13 -15.85 2.32
N SER A 220 15.71 -16.83 1.60
CA SER A 220 16.22 -18.05 2.21
C SER A 220 17.46 -17.76 3.08
N PRO A 221 17.77 -18.56 4.10
CA PRO A 221 18.98 -18.40 4.90
C PRO A 221 20.27 -18.37 4.08
N ALA A 222 20.31 -19.11 2.97
CA ALA A 222 21.44 -19.13 2.04
C ALA A 222 21.51 -17.86 1.17
N SER A 223 20.38 -17.23 0.86
CA SER A 223 20.28 -15.98 0.10
C SER A 223 20.19 -14.73 1.01
N ARG A 224 20.28 -14.88 2.32
CA ARG A 224 20.40 -13.78 3.31
C ARG A 224 21.71 -12.98 3.18
N ARG A 225 22.67 -13.41 2.36
CA ARG A 225 23.72 -12.51 1.88
C ARG A 225 23.07 -11.48 0.97
N GLN A 226 22.53 -10.48 1.66
CA GLN A 226 22.10 -9.16 1.19
C GLN A 226 21.91 -9.05 -0.34
N ARG A 227 20.79 -9.61 -0.85
CA ARG A 227 20.33 -9.19 -2.16
C ARG A 227 19.80 -7.78 -2.00
N CYS A 228 20.36 -6.86 -2.76
CA CYS A 228 19.90 -5.47 -2.86
C CYS A 228 19.08 -5.30 -4.15
N PHE A 229 18.26 -4.27 -4.17
CA PHE A 229 17.59 -3.87 -5.40
C PHE A 229 18.57 -3.06 -6.26
N SER A 230 18.54 -3.24 -7.57
CA SER A 230 19.30 -2.37 -8.50
C SER A 230 18.66 -0.97 -8.54
N ASP A 231 19.44 0.03 -8.94
CA ASP A 231 18.92 1.40 -9.07
C ASP A 231 17.73 1.47 -10.04
N GLU A 232 17.78 0.70 -11.15
CA GLU A 232 16.65 0.57 -12.07
C GLU A 232 15.40 -0.03 -11.39
N ALA A 233 15.57 -1.00 -10.48
CA ALA A 233 14.47 -1.57 -9.74
C ALA A 233 13.87 -0.56 -8.77
N ILE A 234 14.69 0.26 -8.12
CA ILE A 234 14.25 1.32 -7.21
C ILE A 234 13.47 2.39 -7.99
N ASP A 235 13.99 2.83 -9.14
CA ASP A 235 13.31 3.79 -10.01
C ASP A 235 11.97 3.24 -10.52
N ALA A 236 11.96 1.99 -10.98
CA ALA A 236 10.74 1.33 -11.45
C ALA A 236 9.70 1.16 -10.33
N MET A 237 10.13 0.82 -9.12
CA MET A 237 9.24 0.77 -7.95
C MET A 237 8.66 2.14 -7.62
N THR A 238 9.46 3.20 -7.71
CA THR A 238 9.04 4.57 -7.40
C THR A 238 8.05 5.12 -8.44
N ALA A 239 8.24 4.77 -9.70
CA ALA A 239 7.36 5.20 -10.81
C ALA A 239 6.04 4.40 -10.90
N HIS A 240 5.97 3.23 -10.28
CA HIS A 240 4.81 2.35 -10.38
C HIS A 240 3.65 2.85 -9.50
N ALA A 241 2.42 2.77 -10.00
CA ALA A 241 1.20 3.28 -9.33
C ALA A 241 0.70 2.41 -8.15
N TRP A 242 1.17 1.16 -8.05
CA TRP A 242 0.83 0.20 -6.99
C TRP A 242 -0.67 0.01 -6.74
N PRO A 243 -1.47 -0.38 -7.73
CA PRO A 243 -2.91 -0.58 -7.54
C PRO A 243 -3.23 -1.64 -6.48
N GLY A 244 -2.39 -2.66 -6.32
CA GLY A 244 -2.49 -3.68 -5.28
C GLY A 244 -1.75 -3.34 -3.98
N ASN A 245 -1.20 -2.13 -3.84
CA ASN A 245 -0.50 -1.62 -2.65
C ASN A 245 0.58 -2.59 -2.12
N VAL A 246 0.69 -2.73 -0.79
CA VAL A 246 1.71 -3.58 -0.13
C VAL A 246 1.56 -5.06 -0.50
N ARG A 247 0.35 -5.53 -0.80
CA ARG A 247 0.15 -6.91 -1.26
C ARG A 247 0.81 -7.16 -2.61
N GLU A 248 0.67 -6.23 -3.54
CA GLU A 248 1.32 -6.29 -4.84
C GLU A 248 2.85 -6.20 -4.68
N LEU A 249 3.34 -5.24 -3.89
CA LEU A 249 4.75 -5.11 -3.59
C LEU A 249 5.33 -6.42 -3.03
N CYS A 250 4.66 -7.03 -2.06
CA CYS A 250 5.06 -8.32 -1.48
C CYS A 250 5.15 -9.41 -2.56
N GLY A 251 4.13 -9.54 -3.41
CA GLY A 251 4.12 -10.51 -4.49
C GLY A 251 5.27 -10.32 -5.48
N ARG A 252 5.53 -9.06 -5.88
CA ARG A 252 6.61 -8.73 -6.82
C ARG A 252 8.00 -8.94 -6.21
N VAL A 253 8.21 -8.57 -4.94
CA VAL A 253 9.48 -8.81 -4.23
C VAL A 253 9.74 -10.30 -4.06
N VAL A 254 8.74 -11.10 -3.67
CA VAL A 254 8.88 -12.56 -3.56
C VAL A 254 9.21 -13.19 -4.91
N ARG A 255 8.57 -12.72 -5.99
CA ARG A 255 8.90 -13.13 -7.35
C ARG A 255 10.34 -12.76 -7.70
N GLY A 256 10.77 -11.53 -7.44
CA GLY A 256 12.13 -11.07 -7.68
C GLY A 256 13.17 -11.91 -6.95
N LEU A 257 12.90 -12.26 -5.69
CA LEU A 257 13.76 -13.16 -4.91
C LEU A 257 13.88 -14.56 -5.54
N ALA A 258 12.83 -15.06 -6.18
CA ALA A 258 12.83 -16.36 -6.83
C ALA A 258 13.53 -16.33 -8.20
N GLN A 259 13.42 -15.22 -8.95
CA GLN A 259 13.95 -15.11 -10.32
C GLN A 259 15.37 -14.57 -10.40
N ALA A 260 15.80 -13.74 -9.45
CA ALA A 260 17.14 -13.14 -9.47
C ALA A 260 18.24 -14.18 -9.38
N GLN A 261 19.11 -14.22 -10.39
CA GLN A 261 20.25 -15.14 -10.45
C GLN A 261 21.51 -14.62 -9.74
N GLY A 262 21.56 -13.28 -9.46
CA GLY A 262 22.70 -12.59 -8.87
C GLY A 262 22.44 -12.04 -7.46
N ARG A 263 23.30 -11.08 -7.06
CA ARG A 263 23.17 -10.35 -5.80
C ARG A 263 22.15 -9.20 -5.87
N GLN A 264 21.82 -8.75 -7.08
CA GLN A 264 20.87 -7.64 -7.29
C GLN A 264 19.57 -8.19 -7.86
N ILE A 265 18.47 -7.59 -7.41
CA ILE A 265 17.12 -7.83 -7.94
C ILE A 265 16.85 -6.69 -8.92
N SER A 266 16.67 -7.01 -10.19
CA SER A 266 16.40 -6.04 -11.26
C SER A 266 14.91 -5.70 -11.36
N ALA A 267 14.57 -4.63 -12.09
CA ALA A 267 13.19 -4.29 -12.41
C ALA A 267 12.47 -5.43 -13.14
N ARG A 268 13.17 -6.14 -14.03
CA ARG A 268 12.65 -7.31 -14.75
C ARG A 268 12.29 -8.46 -13.81
N ASP A 269 13.12 -8.72 -12.79
CA ASP A 269 12.85 -9.78 -11.80
C ASP A 269 11.59 -9.47 -10.99
N LEU A 270 11.33 -8.19 -10.71
CA LEU A 270 10.10 -7.71 -10.07
C LEU A 270 8.89 -7.74 -11.01
N GLY A 271 9.09 -7.95 -12.32
CA GLY A 271 8.06 -7.82 -13.34
C GLY A 271 7.57 -6.39 -13.49
N LEU A 272 8.43 -5.41 -13.22
CA LEU A 272 8.20 -3.99 -13.48
C LEU A 272 8.85 -3.64 -14.82
N GLU A 273 8.23 -2.72 -15.55
CA GLU A 273 8.88 -2.12 -16.71
C GLU A 273 10.04 -1.26 -16.19
N ALA A 274 11.23 -1.47 -16.74
CA ALA A 274 12.34 -0.59 -16.47
C ALA A 274 11.92 0.82 -16.93
N VAL A 275 11.93 1.76 -16.00
CA VAL A 275 11.83 3.17 -16.40
C VAL A 275 13.06 3.41 -17.27
N ARG A 276 12.84 3.52 -18.59
CA ARG A 276 13.89 4.05 -19.46
C ARG A 276 14.16 5.46 -18.91
N ARG A 277 15.23 5.60 -18.15
CA ARG A 277 15.86 6.89 -18.08
C ARG A 277 16.12 7.17 -19.55
N CYS A 278 15.30 8.04 -20.16
CA CYS A 278 15.70 8.65 -21.45
C CYS A 278 17.14 8.98 -21.21
N ASP A 279 18.05 8.41 -22.02
CA ASP A 279 19.50 8.56 -21.86
C ASP A 279 19.71 9.95 -21.33
N ALA A 280 19.97 10.04 -20.03
CA ALA A 280 20.31 11.32 -19.45
C ALA A 280 21.59 11.61 -20.22
N GLU A 281 21.51 12.45 -21.24
CA GLU A 281 22.67 13.13 -21.78
C GLU A 281 23.56 13.30 -20.57
N VAL A 282 24.76 12.77 -20.65
CA VAL A 282 25.72 12.81 -19.54
C VAL A 282 25.68 14.23 -19.03
N VAL A 283 24.90 14.48 -17.98
CA VAL A 283 24.67 15.84 -17.49
C VAL A 283 25.96 16.22 -16.85
N THR A 284 26.74 17.00 -17.58
CA THR A 284 28.04 17.47 -17.11
C THR A 284 27.84 18.37 -15.89
N LEU A 285 28.88 18.55 -15.11
CA LEU A 285 28.83 19.52 -13.99
C LEU A 285 28.41 20.91 -14.51
N GLU A 286 28.78 21.26 -15.74
CA GLU A 286 28.36 22.48 -16.40
C GLU A 286 26.87 22.60 -16.60
N ASP A 287 26.19 21.49 -16.96
CA ASP A 287 24.74 21.46 -17.12
C ASP A 287 24.01 21.62 -15.79
N TYR A 288 24.54 21.05 -14.70
CA TYR A 288 24.01 21.29 -13.36
C TYR A 288 24.17 22.75 -12.94
N ILE A 289 25.33 23.35 -13.19
CA ILE A 289 25.58 24.76 -12.91
C ILE A 289 24.63 25.63 -13.72
N LEU A 290 24.46 25.37 -15.02
CA LEU A 290 23.56 26.11 -15.89
C LEU A 290 22.10 26.04 -15.41
N ARG A 291 21.63 24.88 -14.97
CA ARG A 291 20.26 24.73 -14.42
C ARG A 291 20.09 25.51 -13.12
N ALA A 292 21.06 25.40 -12.21
CA ALA A 292 21.02 26.12 -10.94
C ALA A 292 21.11 27.67 -11.16
N GLU A 293 21.97 28.14 -12.07
CA GLU A 293 22.05 29.55 -12.46
C GLU A 293 20.68 30.04 -12.99
N ARG A 294 20.07 29.29 -13.91
CA ARG A 294 18.77 29.65 -14.51
C ARG A 294 17.68 29.71 -13.46
N GLN A 295 17.57 28.69 -12.60
CA GLN A 295 16.56 28.66 -11.56
C GLN A 295 16.70 29.82 -10.58
N ALA A 296 17.94 30.14 -10.16
CA ALA A 296 18.21 31.27 -9.28
C ALA A 296 17.81 32.60 -9.93
N LEU A 297 18.05 32.76 -11.25
CA LEU A 297 17.66 33.97 -11.99
C LEU A 297 16.13 34.06 -12.10
N ASP A 298 15.43 32.98 -12.42
CA ASP A 298 13.96 32.95 -12.53
C ASP A 298 13.33 33.31 -11.19
N ASP A 299 13.79 32.73 -10.08
CA ASP A 299 13.29 32.98 -8.73
C ASP A 299 13.43 34.45 -8.31
N VAL A 300 14.56 35.08 -8.66
CA VAL A 300 14.85 36.47 -8.29
C VAL A 300 14.10 37.43 -9.21
N LEU A 301 13.95 37.12 -10.48
CA LEU A 301 13.14 37.91 -11.42
C LEU A 301 11.64 37.89 -11.02
N ALA A 302 11.13 36.74 -10.57
CA ALA A 302 9.77 36.65 -10.06
C ALA A 302 9.52 37.51 -8.81
N ARG A 303 10.54 37.65 -7.93
CA ARG A 303 10.45 38.46 -6.71
C ARG A 303 10.68 39.97 -6.94
N HIS A 304 11.47 40.30 -7.94
CA HIS A 304 11.92 41.70 -8.21
C HIS A 304 11.63 42.09 -9.67
N THR A 305 10.39 42.06 -10.08
CA THR A 305 9.93 42.24 -11.47
C THR A 305 10.41 43.57 -12.12
N ASN A 306 10.60 44.65 -11.33
CA ASN A 306 10.94 45.95 -11.84
C ASN A 306 12.26 46.55 -11.33
N ASN A 307 13.06 45.82 -10.53
CA ASN A 307 14.27 46.35 -9.93
C ASN A 307 15.48 45.41 -10.10
N MET A 308 16.14 45.48 -11.26
CA MET A 308 17.29 44.65 -11.60
C MET A 308 18.48 44.84 -10.66
N SER A 309 18.62 46.04 -10.05
CA SER A 309 19.69 46.29 -9.09
C SER A 309 19.48 45.56 -7.77
N GLN A 310 18.23 45.42 -7.35
CA GLN A 310 17.85 44.69 -6.16
C GLN A 310 17.94 43.19 -6.41
N ALA A 311 17.55 42.74 -7.59
CA ALA A 311 17.71 41.36 -8.05
C ALA A 311 19.17 40.91 -8.00
N ALA A 312 20.11 41.68 -8.56
CA ALA A 312 21.52 41.38 -8.50
C ALA A 312 22.07 41.31 -7.07
N ARG A 313 21.63 42.24 -6.18
CA ARG A 313 22.04 42.24 -4.77
C ARG A 313 21.51 41.01 -4.02
N SER A 314 20.30 40.58 -4.31
CA SER A 314 19.69 39.36 -3.68
C SER A 314 20.46 38.08 -4.03
N LEU A 315 21.10 38.04 -5.20
CA LEU A 315 21.98 36.95 -5.60
C LEU A 315 23.43 37.14 -5.15
N GLY A 316 23.77 38.25 -4.48
CA GLY A 316 25.15 38.52 -4.05
C GLY A 316 26.13 38.81 -5.20
N ILE A 317 25.64 39.18 -6.40
CA ILE A 317 26.48 39.43 -7.59
C ILE A 317 26.41 40.89 -8.06
N SER A 318 27.42 41.27 -8.82
CA SER A 318 27.45 42.61 -9.43
C SER A 318 26.39 42.75 -10.53
N ARG A 319 25.89 43.98 -10.74
CA ARG A 319 24.92 44.27 -11.79
C ARG A 319 25.40 43.89 -13.20
N PRO A 320 26.66 44.12 -13.61
CA PRO A 320 27.17 43.64 -14.89
C PRO A 320 27.15 42.10 -15.01
N THR A 321 27.51 41.39 -13.94
CA THR A 321 27.48 39.92 -13.90
C THR A 321 26.05 39.41 -14.04
N PHE A 322 25.08 40.06 -13.40
CA PHE A 322 23.68 39.73 -13.51
C PHE A 322 23.15 39.81 -14.94
N TYR A 323 23.46 40.95 -15.63
CA TYR A 323 23.05 41.10 -17.04
C TYR A 323 23.73 40.10 -17.96
N ARG A 324 24.99 39.74 -17.72
CA ARG A 324 25.72 38.73 -18.49
C ARG A 324 25.04 37.35 -18.33
N LEU A 325 24.61 37.00 -17.13
CA LEU A 325 23.91 35.76 -16.87
C LEU A 325 22.53 35.75 -17.51
N LEU A 326 21.74 36.85 -17.45
CA LEU A 326 20.48 36.97 -18.15
C LEU A 326 20.60 36.73 -19.65
N HIS A 327 21.64 37.33 -20.27
CA HIS A 327 21.92 37.14 -21.68
C HIS A 327 22.32 35.68 -21.99
N LYS A 328 23.19 35.07 -21.15
CA LYS A 328 23.63 33.68 -21.27
C LYS A 328 22.44 32.72 -21.25
N HIS A 329 21.47 32.98 -20.40
CA HIS A 329 20.28 32.13 -20.23
C HIS A 329 19.07 32.54 -21.08
N ARG A 330 19.22 33.55 -21.95
CA ARG A 330 18.18 34.10 -22.84
C ARG A 330 16.87 34.48 -22.09
N LEU A 331 17.02 35.00 -20.89
CA LEU A 331 15.87 35.41 -20.07
C LEU A 331 15.47 36.88 -20.33
N ARG A 332 16.24 37.59 -21.16
CA ARG A 332 15.93 38.94 -21.68
C ARG A 332 16.74 39.25 -22.93
#